data_4984ce4f1c61c104a23839adb889955d
#
_entry.id   4984ce4f1c61c104a23839adb889955d
#
_cell.length_a   1.000
_cell.length_b   1.000
_cell.length_c   1.000
_cell.angle_alpha   90.00
_cell.angle_beta   90.00
_cell.angle_gamma   90.00
#
_symmetry.space_group_name_H-M   'P 1'
#
loop_
_entity.id
_entity.type
_entity.pdbx_description
1 polymer ?
#
loop_
_entity_poly.entity_id
_entity_poly.type
_entity_poly.pdbx_seq_one_letter_code
_entity_poly.pdbx_strand_id
1 'polypeptide(L)'
;MVPIECNRTDMKRVLLLLFATTTFFGHTLAQNIEYVDDEDCGCSLVFIDGIQTTQDSNRFGFKRADGTVITPNIYLYVDKFHGKYCRVYLEDNQCGLIDRDGNTIVPCRYDNIEYPSDGRVLVASNGRFGFCDMKGNEIVPCRYIQAGSFSEGLAPVLVEIDSFFYACTMIDTLGNEVFPPIFENIMPFHDGFAAARRYQRWGVIDRQGREVLPYIYEYMTIPQDGLFFAGDSAGMALFDYSFKPQTAFVYHDPRELADGLVAVRRGEHYGFLNIYGREVVPCQYDDVLSFSEGRAMVKLNNHYGIVDTEGKIVLPVEYDNNTSHGDKYTYHDSLALVEKDGKLGYVDINGKLVIPFYFEQAFHFTQGYACARYKGLWGYINKQGDIYIPFVFDYASPFEWGRAEVVYNGNVSNMDIRGKCVKNCNGIIAWRDWTK
;
A
#
# COMPACT_ATOMS: atom_id res chain seq x y z
N MET A 1 -5.28 -8.13 47.78
CA MET A 1 -4.24 -7.52 46.97
C MET A 1 -3.26 -8.60 46.56
N VAL A 2 -3.34 -9.10 45.38
CA VAL A 2 -2.40 -10.03 44.77
C VAL A 2 -1.82 -9.30 43.57
N PRO A 3 -0.50 -9.13 43.43
CA PRO A 3 0.09 -8.48 42.28
C PRO A 3 0.02 -9.43 41.08
N ILE A 4 -0.60 -8.96 40.01
CA ILE A 4 -0.58 -9.64 38.71
C ILE A 4 0.76 -9.31 38.09
N GLU A 5 1.68 -10.26 38.05
CA GLU A 5 2.90 -10.20 37.27
C GLU A 5 2.52 -10.17 35.77
N CYS A 6 2.66 -9.01 35.16
CA CYS A 6 2.50 -8.84 33.71
C CYS A 6 3.81 -9.24 33.02
N ASN A 7 3.78 -10.30 32.23
CA ASN A 7 4.93 -10.92 31.59
C ASN A 7 5.46 -10.00 30.46
N ARG A 8 6.74 -9.63 30.54
CA ARG A 8 7.46 -8.70 29.68
C ARG A 8 7.43 -9.03 28.17
N THR A 9 7.06 -10.25 27.80
CA THR A 9 7.07 -10.76 26.42
C THR A 9 5.79 -10.41 25.66
N ASP A 10 4.66 -10.26 26.34
CA ASP A 10 3.38 -10.01 25.69
C ASP A 10 3.17 -8.52 25.38
N MET A 11 3.73 -7.61 26.20
CA MET A 11 3.64 -6.17 25.93
C MET A 11 4.44 -5.72 24.70
N LYS A 12 5.58 -6.36 24.38
CA LYS A 12 6.34 -6.06 23.15
C LYS A 12 5.61 -6.49 21.88
N ARG A 13 4.77 -7.53 21.93
CA ARG A 13 3.98 -8.00 20.78
C ARG A 13 2.73 -7.16 20.53
N VAL A 14 2.11 -6.62 21.54
CA VAL A 14 0.90 -5.75 21.39
C VAL A 14 1.27 -4.34 20.93
N LEU A 15 2.44 -3.80 21.32
CA LEU A 15 2.90 -2.49 20.89
C LEU A 15 3.41 -2.45 19.45
N LEU A 16 3.92 -3.56 18.90
CA LEU A 16 4.43 -3.63 17.51
C LEU A 16 3.34 -3.70 16.44
N LEU A 17 2.08 -3.98 16.80
CA LEU A 17 0.97 -4.13 15.86
C LEU A 17 0.15 -2.85 15.61
N LEU A 18 0.36 -1.78 16.37
CA LEU A 18 -0.47 -0.58 16.30
C LEU A 18 0.09 0.59 15.48
N PHE A 19 1.37 0.51 15.06
CA PHE A 19 1.97 1.55 14.19
C PHE A 19 2.35 1.06 12.79
N ALA A 20 2.05 -0.20 12.44
CA ALA A 20 2.52 -0.81 11.19
C ALA A 20 1.54 -0.70 10.01
N THR A 21 0.45 0.06 10.12
CA THR A 21 -0.51 0.21 9.03
C THR A 21 -0.86 1.66 8.72
N THR A 22 0.13 2.48 8.44
CA THR A 22 -0.08 3.61 7.53
C THR A 22 0.44 3.19 6.16
N THR A 23 -0.26 2.29 5.49
CA THR A 23 -0.18 2.22 4.04
C THR A 23 -0.78 3.52 3.50
N PHE A 24 0.10 4.45 3.16
CA PHE A 24 -0.26 5.60 2.33
C PHE A 24 -0.83 5.07 1.02
N PHE A 25 -2.14 5.16 0.83
CA PHE A 25 -2.72 5.21 -0.50
C PHE A 25 -2.40 6.58 -1.11
N GLY A 26 -1.15 6.76 -1.51
CA GLY A 26 -0.81 7.75 -2.50
C GLY A 26 -1.45 7.29 -3.81
N HIS A 27 -2.27 8.14 -4.44
CA HIS A 27 -2.52 8.05 -5.87
C HIS A 27 -1.19 7.76 -6.53
N THR A 28 -1.04 6.59 -7.14
CA THR A 28 0.09 6.30 -8.02
C THR A 28 0.01 7.31 -9.14
N LEU A 29 0.77 8.39 -9.02
CA LEU A 29 1.02 9.29 -10.15
C LEU A 29 1.48 8.39 -11.29
N ALA A 30 0.80 8.47 -12.42
CA ALA A 30 1.18 7.73 -13.60
C ALA A 30 2.66 8.00 -13.87
N GLN A 31 3.51 6.98 -13.76
CA GLN A 31 4.93 7.12 -13.95
C GLN A 31 5.22 7.03 -15.43
N ASN A 32 5.97 7.99 -15.96
CA ASN A 32 6.45 7.93 -17.33
C ASN A 32 7.57 6.90 -17.43
N ILE A 33 7.34 5.85 -18.20
CA ILE A 33 8.32 4.79 -18.46
C ILE A 33 8.90 5.02 -19.86
N GLU A 34 10.20 5.27 -19.90
CA GLU A 34 10.96 5.46 -21.14
C GLU A 34 11.89 4.27 -21.36
N TYR A 35 12.00 3.83 -22.62
CA TYR A 35 12.88 2.76 -23.04
C TYR A 35 13.93 3.32 -23.98
N VAL A 36 15.22 3.12 -23.62
CA VAL A 36 16.35 3.51 -24.44
C VAL A 36 17.12 2.25 -24.81
N ASP A 37 17.26 1.99 -26.12
CA ASP A 37 18.04 0.85 -26.61
C ASP A 37 19.53 1.11 -26.38
N ASP A 38 20.21 0.20 -25.73
CA ASP A 38 21.64 0.21 -25.51
C ASP A 38 22.32 -0.65 -26.58
N GLU A 39 23.05 0.00 -27.49
CA GLU A 39 23.73 -0.66 -28.61
C GLU A 39 24.86 -1.61 -28.16
N ASP A 40 25.50 -1.33 -27.03
CA ASP A 40 26.64 -2.12 -26.52
C ASP A 40 26.20 -3.47 -25.98
N CYS A 41 25.07 -3.55 -25.28
CA CYS A 41 24.55 -4.83 -24.74
C CYS A 41 23.43 -5.43 -25.61
N GLY A 42 22.87 -4.70 -26.56
CA GLY A 42 21.69 -5.10 -27.34
C GLY A 42 20.41 -5.24 -26.49
N CYS A 43 20.40 -4.65 -25.31
CA CYS A 43 19.28 -4.66 -24.36
C CYS A 43 18.61 -3.29 -24.29
N SER A 44 17.47 -3.20 -23.60
CA SER A 44 16.79 -1.92 -23.37
C SER A 44 17.01 -1.45 -21.94
N LEU A 45 17.40 -0.19 -21.82
CA LEU A 45 17.45 0.50 -20.52
C LEU A 45 16.05 1.03 -20.21
N VAL A 46 15.60 0.83 -18.98
CA VAL A 46 14.29 1.29 -18.53
C VAL A 46 14.48 2.46 -17.56
N PHE A 47 13.84 3.58 -17.90
CA PHE A 47 13.80 4.77 -17.07
C PHE A 47 12.40 5.00 -16.53
N ILE A 48 12.29 5.22 -15.24
CA ILE A 48 11.03 5.53 -14.56
C ILE A 48 11.06 7.02 -14.21
N ASP A 49 10.14 7.79 -14.79
CA ASP A 49 10.15 9.26 -14.69
C ASP A 49 11.54 9.84 -15.04
N GLY A 50 12.18 9.28 -16.07
CA GLY A 50 13.47 9.73 -16.57
C GLY A 50 14.70 9.33 -15.72
N ILE A 51 14.55 8.43 -14.73
CA ILE A 51 15.64 7.98 -13.87
C ILE A 51 15.83 6.47 -13.94
N GLN A 52 17.07 6.03 -14.09
CA GLN A 52 17.49 4.64 -14.01
C GLN A 52 18.40 4.40 -12.80
N THR A 53 18.13 3.33 -12.06
CA THR A 53 19.08 2.80 -11.06
C THR A 53 20.26 2.13 -11.78
N THR A 54 21.47 2.52 -11.44
CA THR A 54 22.72 1.96 -11.95
C THR A 54 23.41 1.10 -10.90
N GLN A 55 24.19 0.11 -11.32
CA GLN A 55 24.95 -0.75 -10.43
C GLN A 55 26.33 -1.03 -10.99
N ASP A 56 27.36 -0.92 -10.15
CA ASP A 56 28.72 -1.35 -10.41
C ASP A 56 29.31 -1.97 -9.14
N SER A 57 29.95 -3.15 -9.27
CA SER A 57 30.70 -3.82 -8.18
C SER A 57 29.97 -3.88 -6.84
N ASN A 58 28.68 -4.22 -6.81
CA ASN A 58 27.80 -4.24 -5.62
C ASN A 58 27.44 -2.87 -5.01
N ARG A 59 27.67 -1.78 -5.72
CA ARG A 59 27.20 -0.45 -5.32
C ARG A 59 26.21 0.09 -6.34
N PHE A 60 25.25 0.89 -5.86
CA PHE A 60 24.17 1.46 -6.62
C PHE A 60 24.28 2.96 -6.73
N GLY A 61 23.75 3.50 -7.82
CA GLY A 61 23.62 4.92 -8.11
C GLY A 61 22.45 5.18 -9.05
N PHE A 62 22.38 6.40 -9.59
CA PHE A 62 21.29 6.81 -10.47
C PHE A 62 21.82 7.64 -11.65
N LYS A 63 21.20 7.46 -12.84
CA LYS A 63 21.43 8.30 -14.02
C LYS A 63 20.13 8.65 -14.75
N ARG A 64 20.14 9.71 -15.54
CA ARG A 64 19.05 10.12 -16.45
C ARG A 64 19.17 9.43 -17.81
N ALA A 65 18.10 9.50 -18.60
CA ALA A 65 18.05 8.93 -19.96
C ALA A 65 19.08 9.57 -20.92
N ASP A 66 19.45 10.82 -20.69
CA ASP A 66 20.51 11.52 -21.46
C ASP A 66 21.95 11.11 -21.06
N GLY A 67 22.09 10.16 -20.15
CA GLY A 67 23.36 9.69 -19.61
C GLY A 67 23.91 10.51 -18.45
N THR A 68 23.25 11.60 -18.06
CA THR A 68 23.67 12.42 -16.92
C THR A 68 23.65 11.59 -15.62
N VAL A 69 24.80 11.48 -14.94
CA VAL A 69 24.90 10.82 -13.65
C VAL A 69 24.27 11.70 -12.58
N ILE A 70 23.24 11.21 -11.93
CA ILE A 70 22.57 11.87 -10.79
C ILE A 70 23.38 11.62 -9.53
N THR A 71 23.67 10.34 -9.25
CA THR A 71 24.58 9.94 -8.16
C THR A 71 25.51 8.84 -8.66
N PRO A 72 26.81 8.87 -8.29
CA PRO A 72 27.72 7.77 -8.59
C PRO A 72 27.29 6.49 -7.84
N ASN A 73 27.84 5.34 -8.26
CA ASN A 73 27.57 4.04 -7.62
C ASN A 73 28.33 3.92 -6.27
N ILE A 74 27.80 4.59 -5.25
CA ILE A 74 28.41 4.63 -3.90
C ILE A 74 27.56 3.93 -2.85
N TYR A 75 26.25 3.74 -3.09
CA TYR A 75 25.34 3.19 -2.11
C TYR A 75 25.38 1.67 -2.09
N LEU A 76 25.35 1.08 -0.90
CA LEU A 76 25.23 -0.36 -0.70
C LEU A 76 23.86 -0.88 -1.16
N TYR A 77 22.83 -0.08 -0.91
CA TYR A 77 21.46 -0.36 -1.30
C TYR A 77 20.71 0.95 -1.58
N VAL A 78 19.70 0.90 -2.43
CA VAL A 78 18.80 2.01 -2.74
C VAL A 78 17.38 1.49 -2.87
N ASP A 79 16.42 2.26 -2.37
CA ASP A 79 15.00 2.01 -2.63
C ASP A 79 14.61 2.50 -4.03
N LYS A 80 13.36 2.29 -4.40
CA LYS A 80 12.73 2.99 -5.52
C LYS A 80 12.39 4.42 -5.09
N PHE A 81 12.37 5.35 -6.04
CA PHE A 81 11.87 6.69 -5.77
C PHE A 81 10.38 6.63 -5.37
N HIS A 82 10.09 7.15 -4.20
CA HIS A 82 8.73 7.40 -3.73
C HIS A 82 8.41 8.88 -3.91
N GLY A 83 7.64 9.20 -4.95
CA GLY A 83 7.41 10.57 -5.37
C GLY A 83 8.73 11.28 -5.72
N LYS A 84 9.12 12.27 -4.93
CA LYS A 84 10.33 13.08 -5.14
C LYS A 84 11.58 12.52 -4.48
N TYR A 85 11.47 11.52 -3.62
CA TYR A 85 12.52 11.11 -2.69
C TYR A 85 12.85 9.63 -2.81
N CYS A 86 14.11 9.28 -2.50
CA CYS A 86 14.62 7.92 -2.45
C CYS A 86 15.45 7.71 -1.19
N ARG A 87 15.20 6.63 -0.46
CA ARG A 87 16.08 6.19 0.63
C ARG A 87 17.29 5.50 0.05
N VAL A 88 18.45 5.85 0.58
CA VAL A 88 19.74 5.33 0.16
C VAL A 88 20.55 4.89 1.37
N TYR A 89 21.37 3.86 1.22
CA TYR A 89 22.13 3.25 2.30
C TYR A 89 23.63 3.22 1.91
N LEU A 90 24.48 3.86 2.70
CA LEU A 90 25.94 3.81 2.47
C LEU A 90 26.56 2.54 3.04
N GLU A 91 26.12 2.15 4.22
CA GLU A 91 26.52 0.94 4.94
C GLU A 91 25.29 0.35 5.66
N ASP A 92 25.44 -0.81 6.28
CA ASP A 92 24.40 -1.38 7.13
C ASP A 92 24.06 -0.40 8.25
N ASN A 93 22.76 -0.16 8.45
CA ASN A 93 22.22 0.79 9.43
C ASN A 93 22.65 2.26 9.22
N GLN A 94 23.01 2.66 8.01
CA GLN A 94 23.29 4.04 7.65
C GLN A 94 22.39 4.51 6.51
N CYS A 95 21.15 4.81 6.83
CA CYS A 95 20.14 5.28 5.90
C CYS A 95 20.15 6.80 5.76
N GLY A 96 19.98 7.27 4.55
CA GLY A 96 19.81 8.67 4.17
C GLY A 96 18.68 8.86 3.17
N LEU A 97 18.38 10.11 2.83
CA LEU A 97 17.35 10.49 1.88
C LEU A 97 17.92 11.45 0.84
N ILE A 98 17.67 11.16 -0.43
CA ILE A 98 18.04 12.04 -1.56
C ILE A 98 16.79 12.44 -2.35
N ASP A 99 16.88 13.54 -3.09
CA ASP A 99 15.89 13.93 -4.09
C ASP A 99 16.23 13.38 -5.49
N ARG A 100 15.37 13.69 -6.47
CA ARG A 100 15.53 13.25 -7.89
C ARG A 100 16.73 13.87 -8.61
N ASP A 101 17.31 14.92 -8.07
CA ASP A 101 18.53 15.56 -8.60
C ASP A 101 19.79 15.05 -7.90
N GLY A 102 19.66 14.11 -6.96
CA GLY A 102 20.77 13.54 -6.19
C GLY A 102 21.21 14.41 -5.02
N ASN A 103 20.48 15.49 -4.71
CA ASN A 103 20.78 16.31 -3.54
C ASN A 103 20.43 15.54 -2.28
N THR A 104 21.35 15.54 -1.32
CA THR A 104 21.13 14.94 -0.01
C THR A 104 20.15 15.78 0.78
N ILE A 105 18.98 15.22 1.09
CA ILE A 105 17.97 15.80 1.99
C ILE A 105 18.32 15.47 3.44
N VAL A 106 18.58 14.19 3.74
CA VAL A 106 19.07 13.75 5.04
C VAL A 106 20.29 12.89 4.82
N PRO A 107 21.45 13.18 5.46
CA PRO A 107 22.66 12.39 5.31
C PRO A 107 22.50 10.98 5.87
N CYS A 108 23.23 10.01 5.29
CA CYS A 108 23.25 8.61 5.72
C CYS A 108 23.94 8.48 7.09
N ARG A 109 23.16 8.55 8.16
CA ARG A 109 23.64 8.43 9.55
C ARG A 109 22.63 7.86 10.51
N TYR A 110 21.41 7.55 10.02
CA TYR A 110 20.31 7.04 10.82
C TYR A 110 20.07 5.55 10.55
N ASP A 111 19.60 4.83 11.56
CA ASP A 111 19.25 3.42 11.45
C ASP A 111 18.02 3.20 10.54
N ASN A 112 17.10 4.18 10.56
CA ASN A 112 15.91 4.21 9.70
C ASN A 112 15.44 5.64 9.43
N ILE A 113 14.82 5.83 8.27
CA ILE A 113 14.23 7.10 7.82
C ILE A 113 12.89 6.80 7.18
N GLU A 114 11.85 7.57 7.53
CA GLU A 114 10.59 7.57 6.80
C GLU A 114 10.59 8.64 5.70
N TYR A 115 9.67 8.51 4.73
CA TYR A 115 9.49 9.56 3.73
C TYR A 115 8.95 10.84 4.35
N PRO A 116 9.28 12.02 3.78
CA PRO A 116 8.85 13.30 4.33
C PRO A 116 7.33 13.43 4.42
N SER A 117 6.86 13.94 5.56
CA SER A 117 5.48 14.34 5.78
C SER A 117 5.45 15.71 6.46
N ASP A 118 4.63 16.63 5.99
CA ASP A 118 4.52 18.02 6.47
C ASP A 118 5.87 18.75 6.58
N GLY A 119 6.79 18.49 5.62
CA GLY A 119 8.12 19.13 5.60
C GLY A 119 9.05 18.64 6.71
N ARG A 120 8.78 17.50 7.30
CA ARG A 120 9.60 16.82 8.32
C ARG A 120 9.89 15.39 7.89
N VAL A 121 11.05 14.92 8.34
CA VAL A 121 11.52 13.55 8.10
C VAL A 121 11.64 12.85 9.44
N LEU A 122 10.86 11.80 9.66
CA LEU A 122 11.00 10.94 10.83
C LEU A 122 12.26 10.10 10.68
N VAL A 123 13.14 10.15 11.67
CA VAL A 123 14.42 9.45 11.70
C VAL A 123 14.55 8.63 12.97
N ALA A 124 15.30 7.53 12.89
CA ALA A 124 15.60 6.70 14.05
C ALA A 124 17.10 6.49 14.20
N SER A 125 17.59 6.54 15.42
CA SER A 125 18.98 6.22 15.79
C SER A 125 19.02 5.58 17.17
N ASN A 126 19.78 4.47 17.30
CA ASN A 126 19.91 3.71 18.55
C ASN A 126 18.57 3.33 19.19
N GLY A 127 17.57 2.96 18.36
CA GLY A 127 16.24 2.57 18.80
C GLY A 127 15.38 3.71 19.35
N ARG A 128 15.78 4.96 19.12
CA ARG A 128 15.01 6.16 19.48
C ARG A 128 14.66 6.96 18.23
N PHE A 129 13.56 7.66 18.29
CA PHE A 129 12.99 8.43 17.17
C PHE A 129 13.15 9.92 17.39
N GLY A 130 13.37 10.64 16.30
CA GLY A 130 13.50 12.08 16.21
C GLY A 130 13.09 12.61 14.85
N PHE A 131 13.33 13.88 14.57
CA PHE A 131 12.90 14.49 13.32
C PHE A 131 13.96 15.44 12.76
N CYS A 132 14.12 15.39 11.44
CA CYS A 132 14.89 16.36 10.67
C CYS A 132 13.97 17.28 9.85
N ASP A 133 14.49 18.45 9.50
CA ASP A 133 13.91 19.28 8.45
C ASP A 133 14.33 18.77 7.05
N MET A 134 13.80 19.42 6.02
CA MET A 134 14.10 19.08 4.61
C MET A 134 15.52 19.51 4.16
N LYS A 135 16.36 19.98 5.08
CA LYS A 135 17.78 20.29 4.86
C LYS A 135 18.69 19.34 5.64
N GLY A 136 18.11 18.33 6.30
CA GLY A 136 18.81 17.35 7.12
C GLY A 136 19.27 17.86 8.48
N ASN A 137 18.81 19.05 8.91
CA ASN A 137 19.07 19.53 10.26
C ASN A 137 18.15 18.79 11.23
N GLU A 138 18.72 18.28 12.31
CA GLU A 138 17.97 17.67 13.39
C GLU A 138 17.20 18.76 14.15
N ILE A 139 15.87 18.74 14.05
CA ILE A 139 14.97 19.64 14.75
C ILE A 139 14.58 19.06 16.10
N VAL A 140 14.35 17.75 16.11
CA VAL A 140 14.03 17.00 17.33
C VAL A 140 15.03 15.84 17.44
N PRO A 141 15.90 15.84 18.47
CA PRO A 141 16.83 14.75 18.70
C PRO A 141 16.15 13.40 18.84
N CYS A 142 16.84 12.32 18.44
CA CYS A 142 16.35 10.95 18.60
C CYS A 142 16.26 10.59 20.09
N ARG A 143 15.14 10.91 20.72
CA ARG A 143 14.88 10.71 22.16
C ARG A 143 13.59 9.95 22.47
N TYR A 144 12.63 9.93 21.55
CA TYR A 144 11.34 9.30 21.76
C TYR A 144 11.43 7.78 21.59
N ILE A 145 10.63 7.05 22.37
CA ILE A 145 10.56 5.57 22.29
C ILE A 145 9.88 5.14 21.01
N GLN A 146 8.84 5.86 20.61
CA GLN A 146 8.13 5.75 19.35
C GLN A 146 7.70 7.13 18.89
N ALA A 147 7.56 7.28 17.58
CA ALA A 147 6.99 8.47 16.97
C ALA A 147 6.27 8.08 15.68
N GLY A 148 5.20 8.79 15.34
CA GLY A 148 4.56 8.74 14.03
C GLY A 148 4.98 9.94 13.17
N SER A 149 4.76 9.85 11.86
CA SER A 149 5.01 10.96 10.94
C SER A 149 4.09 12.14 11.24
N PHE A 150 4.52 13.33 10.84
CA PHE A 150 3.69 14.52 10.95
C PHE A 150 2.44 14.41 10.07
N SER A 151 1.31 14.82 10.62
CA SER A 151 0.07 15.02 9.91
C SER A 151 -0.58 16.30 10.43
N GLU A 152 -0.95 17.20 9.53
CA GLU A 152 -1.51 18.52 9.87
C GLU A 152 -0.63 19.34 10.83
N GLY A 153 0.70 19.21 10.70
CA GLY A 153 1.67 19.91 11.52
C GLY A 153 1.86 19.36 12.93
N LEU A 154 1.30 18.18 13.25
CA LEU A 154 1.43 17.48 14.53
C LEU A 154 1.93 16.06 14.34
N ALA A 155 2.76 15.57 15.26
CA ALA A 155 3.24 14.18 15.26
C ALA A 155 3.02 13.52 16.62
N PRO A 156 2.48 12.28 16.67
CA PRO A 156 2.36 11.54 17.91
C PRO A 156 3.74 11.04 18.36
N VAL A 157 4.04 11.20 19.63
CA VAL A 157 5.27 10.68 20.24
C VAL A 157 4.97 9.98 21.55
N LEU A 158 5.70 8.87 21.78
CA LEU A 158 5.67 8.12 23.04
C LEU A 158 6.86 8.56 23.89
N VAL A 159 6.58 9.10 25.06
CA VAL A 159 7.58 9.55 26.02
C VAL A 159 7.62 8.64 27.23
N GLU A 160 8.80 8.50 27.84
CA GLU A 160 9.00 7.85 29.11
C GLU A 160 8.70 8.83 30.24
N ILE A 161 7.70 8.54 31.06
CA ILE A 161 7.34 9.36 32.22
C ILE A 161 8.19 8.95 33.42
N ASP A 162 8.34 7.64 33.61
CA ASP A 162 9.28 7.04 34.57
C ASP A 162 9.69 5.64 34.09
N SER A 163 10.48 4.92 34.87
CA SER A 163 11.04 3.60 34.50
C SER A 163 9.99 2.53 34.15
N PHE A 164 8.71 2.77 34.40
CA PHE A 164 7.62 1.81 34.22
C PHE A 164 6.45 2.34 33.40
N PHE A 165 6.35 3.66 33.23
CA PHE A 165 5.21 4.30 32.60
C PHE A 165 5.60 5.10 31.37
N TYR A 166 4.84 4.89 30.31
CA TYR A 166 4.95 5.57 29.03
C TYR A 166 3.62 6.24 28.71
N ALA A 167 3.67 7.40 28.11
CA ALA A 167 2.46 8.08 27.65
C ALA A 167 2.70 8.79 26.31
N CYS A 168 1.64 8.89 25.52
CA CYS A 168 1.63 9.61 24.27
C CYS A 168 1.25 11.06 24.47
N THR A 169 1.89 11.93 23.67
CA THR A 169 1.51 13.32 23.43
C THR A 169 1.70 13.64 21.97
N MET A 170 1.35 14.84 21.56
CA MET A 170 1.66 15.40 20.24
C MET A 170 2.74 16.46 20.36
N ILE A 171 3.60 16.51 19.35
CA ILE A 171 4.55 17.60 19.17
C ILE A 171 4.21 18.40 17.92
N ASP A 172 4.50 19.72 17.96
CA ASP A 172 4.46 20.59 16.81
C ASP A 172 5.71 20.43 15.91
N THR A 173 5.74 21.12 14.78
CA THR A 173 6.86 21.06 13.82
C THR A 173 8.17 21.63 14.35
N LEU A 174 8.19 22.27 15.52
CA LEU A 174 9.37 22.73 16.23
C LEU A 174 9.83 21.75 17.32
N GLY A 175 9.05 20.69 17.58
CA GLY A 175 9.32 19.69 18.61
C GLY A 175 8.81 20.07 19.99
N ASN A 176 7.92 21.07 20.11
CA ASN A 176 7.28 21.42 21.37
C ASN A 176 6.07 20.50 21.61
N GLU A 177 5.91 20.02 22.83
CA GLU A 177 4.72 19.28 23.24
C GLU A 177 3.50 20.21 23.23
N VAL A 178 2.41 19.77 22.56
CA VAL A 178 1.19 20.58 22.40
C VAL A 178 0.31 20.48 23.64
N PHE A 179 0.30 19.32 24.29
CA PHE A 179 -0.40 19.07 25.55
C PHE A 179 0.34 18.00 26.37
N PRO A 180 0.06 17.87 27.68
CA PRO A 180 0.75 16.91 28.55
C PRO A 180 0.62 15.46 28.05
N PRO A 181 1.65 14.60 28.24
CA PRO A 181 1.60 13.19 27.89
C PRO A 181 0.71 12.41 28.87
N ILE A 182 -0.55 12.24 28.53
CA ILE A 182 -1.57 11.60 29.38
C ILE A 182 -2.33 10.48 28.67
N PHE A 183 -2.03 10.24 27.39
CA PHE A 183 -2.72 9.26 26.57
C PHE A 183 -1.92 7.96 26.48
N GLU A 184 -2.62 6.83 26.38
CA GLU A 184 -2.01 5.52 26.12
C GLU A 184 -1.63 5.40 24.64
N ASN A 185 -2.41 6.03 23.75
CA ASN A 185 -2.16 6.09 22.30
C ASN A 185 -2.87 7.31 21.70
N ILE A 186 -2.31 7.85 20.62
CA ILE A 186 -2.94 8.90 19.81
C ILE A 186 -2.65 8.56 18.34
N MET A 187 -3.69 8.47 17.52
CA MET A 187 -3.56 8.32 16.07
C MET A 187 -3.17 9.65 15.42
N PRO A 188 -2.63 9.64 14.19
CA PRO A 188 -2.40 10.87 13.43
C PRO A 188 -3.66 11.75 13.34
N PHE A 189 -3.46 13.06 13.28
CA PHE A 189 -4.54 14.02 13.04
C PHE A 189 -4.98 13.99 11.57
N HIS A 190 -6.30 13.98 11.37
CA HIS A 190 -6.96 14.17 10.08
C HIS A 190 -8.16 15.08 10.27
N ASP A 191 -8.30 16.08 9.40
CA ASP A 191 -9.41 17.06 9.44
C ASP A 191 -9.56 17.77 10.79
N GLY A 192 -8.44 17.96 11.53
CA GLY A 192 -8.41 18.62 12.82
C GLY A 192 -8.74 17.76 14.02
N PHE A 193 -8.92 16.44 13.86
CA PHE A 193 -9.28 15.49 14.92
C PHE A 193 -8.35 14.28 14.94
N ALA A 194 -8.21 13.66 16.12
CA ALA A 194 -7.47 12.42 16.29
C ALA A 194 -8.19 11.46 17.23
N ALA A 195 -8.17 10.17 16.92
CA ALA A 195 -8.56 9.16 17.88
C ALA A 195 -7.47 9.07 18.95
N ALA A 196 -7.86 9.13 20.22
CA ALA A 196 -6.98 9.01 21.36
C ALA A 196 -7.49 7.97 22.35
N ARG A 197 -6.55 7.22 22.96
CA ARG A 197 -6.87 6.18 23.95
C ARG A 197 -6.48 6.65 25.34
N ARG A 198 -7.43 6.55 26.25
CA ARG A 198 -7.25 6.83 27.68
C ARG A 198 -8.11 5.89 28.51
N TYR A 199 -7.60 5.40 29.64
CA TYR A 199 -8.32 4.44 30.47
C TYR A 199 -8.76 3.19 29.71
N GLN A 200 -7.91 2.71 28.76
CA GLN A 200 -8.16 1.58 27.88
C GLN A 200 -9.37 1.75 26.95
N ARG A 201 -9.86 2.97 26.80
CA ARG A 201 -10.99 3.32 25.94
C ARG A 201 -10.60 4.40 24.94
N TRP A 202 -11.18 4.30 23.76
CA TRP A 202 -11.00 5.28 22.70
C TRP A 202 -12.02 6.40 22.80
N GLY A 203 -11.60 7.58 22.44
CA GLY A 203 -12.38 8.79 22.23
C GLY A 203 -11.73 9.63 21.13
N VAL A 204 -12.23 10.83 20.91
CA VAL A 204 -11.68 11.77 19.92
C VAL A 204 -11.27 13.05 20.61
N ILE A 205 -10.11 13.58 20.20
CA ILE A 205 -9.59 14.87 20.67
C ILE A 205 -9.46 15.85 19.50
N ASP A 206 -9.54 17.14 19.83
CA ASP A 206 -9.17 18.23 18.92
C ASP A 206 -7.67 18.54 18.99
N ARG A 207 -7.21 19.50 18.17
CA ARG A 207 -5.79 19.89 18.08
C ARG A 207 -5.21 20.48 19.37
N GLN A 208 -6.03 20.85 20.35
CA GLN A 208 -5.62 21.32 21.68
C GLN A 208 -5.64 20.20 22.72
N GLY A 209 -5.91 18.96 22.31
CA GLY A 209 -6.03 17.79 23.20
C GLY A 209 -7.31 17.78 24.03
N ARG A 210 -8.32 18.57 23.66
CA ARG A 210 -9.62 18.59 24.34
C ARG A 210 -10.49 17.47 23.82
N GLU A 211 -11.17 16.78 24.73
CA GLU A 211 -12.13 15.73 24.41
C GLU A 211 -13.32 16.32 23.63
N VAL A 212 -13.59 15.75 22.44
CA VAL A 212 -14.77 16.05 21.61
C VAL A 212 -15.70 14.87 21.52
N LEU A 213 -15.19 13.64 21.69
CA LEU A 213 -15.98 12.42 21.88
C LEU A 213 -15.41 11.67 23.10
N PRO A 214 -16.27 11.21 24.05
CA PRO A 214 -15.79 10.64 25.31
C PRO A 214 -15.05 9.31 25.15
N TYR A 215 -14.12 9.02 26.09
CA TYR A 215 -13.34 7.77 26.11
C TYR A 215 -14.17 6.62 26.67
N ILE A 216 -15.10 6.11 25.86
CA ILE A 216 -16.01 5.00 26.23
C ILE A 216 -15.96 3.82 25.27
N TYR A 217 -15.35 3.97 24.09
CA TYR A 217 -15.35 2.96 23.03
C TYR A 217 -14.19 1.98 23.16
N GLU A 218 -14.44 0.69 22.89
CA GLU A 218 -13.38 -0.36 22.86
C GLU A 218 -12.60 -0.32 21.57
N TYR A 219 -13.29 -0.03 20.47
CA TYR A 219 -12.75 0.02 19.12
C TYR A 219 -13.09 1.35 18.48
N MET A 220 -12.15 1.85 17.68
CA MET A 220 -12.33 3.06 16.89
C MET A 220 -11.41 3.00 15.66
N THR A 221 -11.93 3.38 14.51
CA THR A 221 -11.09 3.63 13.33
C THR A 221 -10.51 5.03 13.37
N ILE A 222 -9.53 5.31 12.51
CA ILE A 222 -8.96 6.66 12.39
C ILE A 222 -10.04 7.59 11.84
N PRO A 223 -10.34 8.73 12.50
CA PRO A 223 -11.18 9.78 11.92
C PRO A 223 -10.51 10.32 10.65
N GLN A 224 -11.12 10.10 9.51
CA GLN A 224 -10.58 10.49 8.20
C GLN A 224 -11.72 10.72 7.20
N ASP A 225 -11.55 11.69 6.29
CA ASP A 225 -12.53 12.04 5.27
C ASP A 225 -13.94 12.34 5.85
N GLY A 226 -13.98 12.92 7.06
CA GLY A 226 -15.22 13.25 7.74
C GLY A 226 -15.91 12.10 8.46
N LEU A 227 -15.34 10.89 8.49
CA LEU A 227 -15.98 9.66 8.97
C LEU A 227 -15.08 8.83 9.88
N PHE A 228 -15.68 8.05 10.77
CA PHE A 228 -15.02 7.00 11.54
C PHE A 228 -16.04 6.02 12.13
N PHE A 229 -15.58 4.85 12.53
CA PHE A 229 -16.38 3.90 13.29
C PHE A 229 -15.91 3.87 14.74
N ALA A 230 -16.88 3.80 15.67
CA ALA A 230 -16.60 3.60 17.08
C ALA A 230 -17.66 2.69 17.71
N GLY A 231 -17.25 1.90 18.70
CA GLY A 231 -18.15 0.97 19.39
C GLY A 231 -17.41 0.01 20.33
N ASP A 232 -18.03 -1.11 20.58
CA ASP A 232 -17.50 -2.18 21.41
C ASP A 232 -17.67 -3.57 20.76
N SER A 233 -17.47 -4.64 21.52
CA SER A 233 -17.63 -6.02 21.03
C SER A 233 -19.06 -6.37 20.60
N ALA A 234 -20.07 -5.63 21.03
CA ALA A 234 -21.46 -5.81 20.59
C ALA A 234 -21.74 -5.19 19.23
N GLY A 235 -20.95 -4.18 18.83
CA GLY A 235 -21.01 -3.55 17.53
C GLY A 235 -20.45 -2.13 17.52
N MET A 236 -20.17 -1.65 16.31
CA MET A 236 -19.72 -0.29 16.02
C MET A 236 -20.79 0.46 15.22
N ALA A 237 -20.83 1.77 15.37
CA ALA A 237 -21.61 2.68 14.55
C ALA A 237 -20.71 3.56 13.69
N LEU A 238 -21.20 4.00 12.55
CA LEU A 238 -20.57 5.06 11.75
C LEU A 238 -20.87 6.42 12.41
N PHE A 239 -19.85 7.24 12.49
CA PHE A 239 -19.90 8.64 12.95
C PHE A 239 -19.41 9.57 11.84
N ASP A 240 -19.97 10.75 11.80
CA ASP A 240 -19.40 11.92 11.12
C ASP A 240 -18.81 12.90 12.15
N TYR A 241 -18.29 14.04 11.68
CA TYR A 241 -17.74 15.06 12.58
C TYR A 241 -18.79 15.92 13.31
N SER A 242 -20.06 15.55 13.29
CA SER A 242 -21.03 16.00 14.30
C SER A 242 -20.87 15.26 15.63
N PHE A 243 -20.01 14.20 15.65
CA PHE A 243 -19.78 13.28 16.77
C PHE A 243 -21.06 12.62 17.27
N LYS A 244 -22.01 12.41 16.35
CA LYS A 244 -23.23 11.64 16.60
C LYS A 244 -23.23 10.38 15.72
N PRO A 245 -23.69 9.25 16.25
CA PRO A 245 -23.78 8.05 15.44
C PRO A 245 -24.80 8.23 14.31
N GLN A 246 -24.38 7.94 13.09
CA GLN A 246 -25.21 7.97 11.88
C GLN A 246 -25.96 6.65 11.69
N THR A 247 -25.47 5.57 12.33
CA THR A 247 -26.06 4.23 12.27
C THR A 247 -26.27 3.67 13.67
N ALA A 248 -27.01 2.56 13.76
CA ALA A 248 -27.03 1.76 14.99
C ALA A 248 -25.66 1.08 15.22
N PHE A 249 -25.39 0.68 16.47
CA PHE A 249 -24.18 -0.05 16.89
C PHE A 249 -24.35 -1.55 16.58
N VAL A 250 -24.31 -1.91 15.29
CA VAL A 250 -24.58 -3.28 14.82
C VAL A 250 -23.55 -3.77 13.81
N TYR A 251 -22.63 -2.90 13.42
CA TYR A 251 -21.62 -3.24 12.41
C TYR A 251 -20.30 -3.67 13.04
N HIS A 252 -19.58 -4.52 12.34
CA HIS A 252 -18.28 -5.02 12.71
C HIS A 252 -17.37 -4.94 11.50
N ASP A 253 -16.06 -5.04 11.73
CA ASP A 253 -15.03 -5.17 10.69
C ASP A 253 -15.17 -4.13 9.57
N PRO A 254 -15.29 -2.82 9.89
CA PRO A 254 -15.32 -1.80 8.86
C PRO A 254 -13.98 -1.80 8.12
N ARG A 255 -14.04 -1.87 6.78
CA ARG A 255 -12.88 -1.82 5.91
C ARG A 255 -12.66 -0.40 5.42
N GLU A 256 -11.71 -0.22 4.54
CA GLU A 256 -11.36 1.08 3.98
C GLU A 256 -12.52 1.67 3.15
N LEU A 257 -12.69 2.99 3.26
CA LEU A 257 -13.60 3.76 2.41
C LEU A 257 -13.02 3.84 1.00
N ALA A 258 -13.75 3.32 0.02
CA ALA A 258 -13.37 3.36 -1.38
C ALA A 258 -14.59 3.65 -2.26
N ASP A 259 -14.44 4.52 -3.25
CA ASP A 259 -15.52 4.98 -4.15
C ASP A 259 -16.77 5.48 -3.39
N GLY A 260 -16.58 6.08 -2.18
CA GLY A 260 -17.67 6.60 -1.34
C GLY A 260 -18.46 5.53 -0.58
N LEU A 261 -17.96 4.30 -0.54
CA LEU A 261 -18.56 3.16 0.13
C LEU A 261 -17.59 2.47 1.08
N VAL A 262 -18.07 2.01 2.21
CA VAL A 262 -17.29 1.25 3.19
C VAL A 262 -17.91 -0.13 3.38
N ALA A 263 -17.08 -1.17 3.27
CA ALA A 263 -17.50 -2.53 3.58
C ALA A 263 -17.66 -2.70 5.09
N VAL A 264 -18.77 -3.30 5.51
CA VAL A 264 -19.09 -3.59 6.91
C VAL A 264 -19.70 -4.98 7.03
N ARG A 265 -19.53 -5.59 8.19
CA ARG A 265 -20.19 -6.85 8.55
C ARG A 265 -21.30 -6.60 9.56
N ARG A 266 -22.49 -7.17 9.30
CA ARG A 266 -23.59 -7.22 10.25
C ARG A 266 -23.99 -8.69 10.46
N GLY A 267 -23.86 -9.17 11.71
CA GLY A 267 -23.92 -10.60 11.98
C GLY A 267 -22.78 -11.34 11.28
N GLU A 268 -23.11 -12.34 10.47
CA GLU A 268 -22.15 -13.14 9.71
C GLU A 268 -21.93 -12.64 8.27
N HIS A 269 -22.65 -11.60 7.84
CA HIS A 269 -22.67 -11.18 6.44
C HIS A 269 -22.14 -9.77 6.23
N TYR A 270 -21.43 -9.60 5.11
CA TYR A 270 -20.88 -8.34 4.63
C TYR A 270 -21.81 -7.65 3.65
N GLY A 271 -21.76 -6.32 3.65
CA GLY A 271 -22.40 -5.41 2.71
C GLY A 271 -21.66 -4.09 2.68
N PHE A 272 -22.28 -3.05 2.14
CA PHE A 272 -21.64 -1.75 2.01
C PHE A 272 -22.56 -0.63 2.48
N LEU A 273 -21.99 0.29 3.26
CA LEU A 273 -22.60 1.57 3.62
C LEU A 273 -22.04 2.68 2.74
N ASN A 274 -22.86 3.67 2.43
CA ASN A 274 -22.37 4.94 1.93
C ASN A 274 -21.94 5.85 3.10
N ILE A 275 -21.35 7.01 2.76
CA ILE A 275 -20.88 8.01 3.73
C ILE A 275 -21.96 8.57 4.65
N TYR A 276 -23.25 8.36 4.33
CA TYR A 276 -24.40 8.77 5.15
C TYR A 276 -24.96 7.64 6.02
N GLY A 277 -24.27 6.50 6.09
CA GLY A 277 -24.69 5.33 6.88
C GLY A 277 -25.85 4.53 6.28
N ARG A 278 -26.21 4.76 5.02
CA ARG A 278 -27.22 3.96 4.31
C ARG A 278 -26.58 2.71 3.73
N GLU A 279 -27.19 1.54 3.96
CA GLU A 279 -26.83 0.32 3.25
C GLU A 279 -27.20 0.45 1.75
N VAL A 280 -26.17 0.53 0.90
CA VAL A 280 -26.31 0.51 -0.56
C VAL A 280 -26.32 -0.93 -1.06
N VAL A 281 -25.40 -1.73 -0.54
CA VAL A 281 -25.38 -3.19 -0.73
C VAL A 281 -25.78 -3.83 0.60
N PRO A 282 -26.92 -4.52 0.69
CA PRO A 282 -27.34 -5.17 1.93
C PRO A 282 -26.31 -6.15 2.46
N CYS A 283 -26.19 -6.25 3.80
CA CYS A 283 -25.33 -7.25 4.43
C CYS A 283 -25.92 -8.66 4.24
N GLN A 284 -25.55 -9.33 3.15
CA GLN A 284 -26.03 -10.64 2.74
C GLN A 284 -24.95 -11.55 2.17
N TYR A 285 -23.72 -11.06 2.00
CA TYR A 285 -22.62 -11.78 1.40
C TYR A 285 -21.69 -12.40 2.45
N ASP A 286 -21.10 -13.53 2.14
CA ASP A 286 -20.13 -14.23 3.02
C ASP A 286 -18.83 -13.43 3.14
N ASP A 287 -18.45 -12.73 2.08
CA ASP A 287 -17.27 -11.85 2.03
C ASP A 287 -17.38 -10.85 0.87
N VAL A 288 -16.62 -9.75 0.95
CA VAL A 288 -16.54 -8.72 -0.08
C VAL A 288 -15.11 -8.17 -0.16
N LEU A 289 -14.70 -7.61 -1.30
CA LEU A 289 -13.51 -6.74 -1.39
C LEU A 289 -13.96 -5.28 -1.47
N SER A 290 -13.08 -4.36 -1.06
CA SER A 290 -13.30 -2.93 -1.21
C SER A 290 -13.54 -2.55 -2.66
N PHE A 291 -14.26 -1.47 -2.89
CA PHE A 291 -14.50 -0.94 -4.23
C PHE A 291 -13.20 -0.51 -4.91
N SER A 292 -13.12 -0.75 -6.20
CA SER A 292 -12.05 -0.28 -7.09
C SER A 292 -12.64 -0.06 -8.48
N GLU A 293 -12.37 1.10 -9.09
CA GLU A 293 -12.93 1.50 -10.39
C GLU A 293 -14.48 1.41 -10.44
N GLY A 294 -15.15 1.73 -9.31
CA GLY A 294 -16.61 1.67 -9.19
C GLY A 294 -17.20 0.28 -9.08
N ARG A 295 -16.41 -0.74 -8.76
CA ARG A 295 -16.81 -2.15 -8.69
C ARG A 295 -16.27 -2.81 -7.44
N ALA A 296 -17.02 -3.76 -6.89
CA ALA A 296 -16.57 -4.57 -5.76
C ALA A 296 -16.92 -6.05 -5.98
N MET A 297 -15.99 -6.92 -5.62
CA MET A 297 -16.24 -8.35 -5.55
C MET A 297 -17.16 -8.66 -4.37
N VAL A 298 -18.09 -9.57 -4.59
CA VAL A 298 -18.95 -10.17 -3.56
C VAL A 298 -18.89 -11.69 -3.64
N LYS A 299 -18.93 -12.34 -2.47
CA LYS A 299 -18.93 -13.80 -2.34
C LYS A 299 -20.21 -14.25 -1.65
N LEU A 300 -20.87 -15.28 -2.18
CA LEU A 300 -22.03 -15.91 -1.57
C LEU A 300 -22.03 -17.40 -1.89
N ASN A 301 -22.16 -18.25 -0.87
CA ASN A 301 -22.19 -19.71 -1.02
C ASN A 301 -21.01 -20.26 -1.82
N ASN A 302 -19.81 -19.72 -1.57
CA ASN A 302 -18.56 -20.03 -2.26
C ASN A 302 -18.51 -19.69 -3.76
N HIS A 303 -19.48 -18.91 -4.26
CA HIS A 303 -19.45 -18.32 -5.59
C HIS A 303 -19.16 -16.81 -5.51
N TYR A 304 -18.61 -16.27 -6.57
CA TYR A 304 -18.12 -14.91 -6.67
C TYR A 304 -18.84 -14.15 -7.77
N GLY A 305 -19.06 -12.88 -7.55
CA GLY A 305 -19.67 -11.96 -8.50
C GLY A 305 -19.17 -10.54 -8.27
N ILE A 306 -19.74 -9.58 -8.97
CA ILE A 306 -19.34 -8.17 -8.90
C ILE A 306 -20.61 -7.30 -8.80
N VAL A 307 -20.55 -6.30 -7.92
CA VAL A 307 -21.58 -5.25 -7.78
C VAL A 307 -20.98 -3.87 -8.13
N ASP A 308 -21.85 -2.95 -8.54
CA ASP A 308 -21.49 -1.54 -8.74
C ASP A 308 -21.77 -0.69 -7.49
N THR A 309 -21.40 0.59 -7.54
CA THR A 309 -21.58 1.55 -6.45
C THR A 309 -23.05 1.88 -6.14
N GLU A 310 -23.99 1.43 -6.94
CA GLU A 310 -25.44 1.53 -6.69
C GLU A 310 -26.00 0.24 -6.07
N GLY A 311 -25.17 -0.79 -5.90
CA GLY A 311 -25.52 -2.10 -5.37
C GLY A 311 -26.14 -3.05 -6.41
N LYS A 312 -26.07 -2.70 -7.69
CA LYS A 312 -26.54 -3.54 -8.78
C LYS A 312 -25.52 -4.64 -9.09
N ILE A 313 -25.98 -5.85 -9.30
CA ILE A 313 -25.16 -6.96 -9.75
C ILE A 313 -24.73 -6.71 -11.19
N VAL A 314 -23.43 -6.55 -11.42
CA VAL A 314 -22.79 -6.39 -12.73
C VAL A 314 -22.36 -7.75 -13.28
N LEU A 315 -21.74 -8.57 -12.42
CA LEU A 315 -21.39 -9.95 -12.73
C LEU A 315 -22.19 -10.87 -11.78
N PRO A 316 -22.99 -11.83 -12.28
CA PRO A 316 -23.73 -12.76 -11.43
C PRO A 316 -22.83 -13.49 -10.44
N VAL A 317 -23.35 -13.82 -9.25
CA VAL A 317 -22.61 -14.55 -8.21
C VAL A 317 -22.67 -16.05 -8.51
N GLU A 318 -21.94 -16.47 -9.54
CA GLU A 318 -21.94 -17.86 -10.05
C GLU A 318 -20.54 -18.34 -10.49
N TYR A 319 -19.50 -17.52 -10.22
CA TYR A 319 -18.14 -17.79 -10.67
C TYR A 319 -17.30 -18.43 -9.57
N ASP A 320 -16.21 -19.09 -9.96
CA ASP A 320 -15.34 -19.85 -9.08
C ASP A 320 -14.15 -19.01 -8.59
N ASN A 321 -13.45 -19.49 -7.56
CA ASN A 321 -12.14 -18.96 -7.13
C ASN A 321 -11.26 -20.11 -6.59
N ASN A 322 -11.02 -21.12 -7.41
CA ASN A 322 -10.30 -22.33 -7.03
C ASN A 322 -8.82 -22.30 -7.38
N THR A 323 -8.41 -21.41 -8.31
CA THR A 323 -7.00 -21.24 -8.66
C THR A 323 -6.31 -20.27 -7.72
N SER A 324 -5.05 -20.52 -7.39
CA SER A 324 -4.28 -19.73 -6.43
C SER A 324 -3.55 -18.52 -7.03
N HIS A 325 -3.74 -18.24 -8.31
CA HIS A 325 -2.99 -17.21 -9.03
C HIS A 325 -3.88 -16.04 -9.45
N GLY A 326 -3.30 -14.85 -9.36
CA GLY A 326 -3.90 -13.60 -9.80
C GLY A 326 -4.86 -12.97 -8.80
N ASP A 327 -5.03 -11.68 -8.93
CA ASP A 327 -5.96 -10.85 -8.18
C ASP A 327 -7.30 -10.87 -8.92
N LYS A 328 -8.19 -11.81 -8.54
CA LYS A 328 -9.46 -12.05 -9.23
C LYS A 328 -10.55 -11.15 -8.69
N TYR A 329 -11.50 -10.80 -9.59
CA TYR A 329 -12.69 -9.98 -9.30
C TYR A 329 -12.39 -8.54 -8.89
N THR A 330 -11.13 -8.11 -9.03
CA THR A 330 -10.70 -6.71 -8.90
C THR A 330 -10.38 -6.17 -10.29
N TYR A 331 -10.79 -4.93 -10.56
CA TYR A 331 -10.51 -4.29 -11.85
C TYR A 331 -9.13 -3.69 -11.85
N HIS A 332 -8.41 -3.99 -12.92
CA HIS A 332 -7.13 -3.39 -13.26
C HIS A 332 -7.12 -3.10 -14.76
N ASP A 333 -6.78 -1.88 -15.13
CA ASP A 333 -6.82 -1.45 -16.52
C ASP A 333 -8.21 -1.67 -17.17
N SER A 334 -9.31 -1.54 -16.40
CA SER A 334 -10.72 -1.72 -16.80
C SER A 334 -11.15 -3.16 -17.14
N LEU A 335 -10.34 -4.15 -16.79
CA LEU A 335 -10.67 -5.57 -16.92
C LEU A 335 -10.49 -6.29 -15.59
N ALA A 336 -11.42 -7.18 -15.25
CA ALA A 336 -11.31 -8.07 -14.09
C ALA A 336 -11.04 -9.50 -14.53
N LEU A 337 -10.07 -10.13 -13.88
CA LEU A 337 -9.80 -11.56 -14.02
C LEU A 337 -10.91 -12.36 -13.32
N VAL A 338 -11.52 -13.29 -14.01
CA VAL A 338 -12.61 -14.16 -13.51
C VAL A 338 -12.34 -15.61 -13.80
N GLU A 339 -12.88 -16.49 -12.96
CA GLU A 339 -12.70 -17.95 -13.08
C GLU A 339 -14.03 -18.65 -13.25
N LYS A 340 -14.09 -19.61 -14.18
CA LYS A 340 -15.22 -20.53 -14.36
C LYS A 340 -14.72 -21.91 -14.81
N ASP A 341 -15.21 -22.97 -14.17
CA ASP A 341 -14.84 -24.36 -14.48
C ASP A 341 -13.31 -24.61 -14.49
N GLY A 342 -12.58 -23.97 -13.56
CA GLY A 342 -11.13 -24.09 -13.43
C GLY A 342 -10.33 -23.42 -14.55
N LYS A 343 -10.93 -22.54 -15.33
CA LYS A 343 -10.29 -21.73 -16.35
C LYS A 343 -10.50 -20.25 -16.09
N LEU A 344 -9.54 -19.46 -16.52
CA LEU A 344 -9.50 -18.02 -16.33
C LEU A 344 -9.82 -17.28 -17.63
N GLY A 345 -10.55 -16.19 -17.49
CA GLY A 345 -10.91 -15.23 -18.55
C GLY A 345 -11.02 -13.83 -17.98
N TYR A 346 -11.45 -12.88 -18.80
CA TYR A 346 -11.56 -11.48 -18.34
C TYR A 346 -12.89 -10.87 -18.76
N VAL A 347 -13.48 -10.10 -17.86
CA VAL A 347 -14.69 -9.31 -18.09
C VAL A 347 -14.38 -7.80 -18.06
N ASP A 348 -15.14 -7.04 -18.84
CA ASP A 348 -15.08 -5.58 -18.84
C ASP A 348 -15.85 -4.99 -17.63
N ILE A 349 -15.80 -3.66 -17.50
CA ILE A 349 -16.46 -2.91 -16.42
C ILE A 349 -17.99 -3.09 -16.38
N ASN A 350 -18.60 -3.59 -17.46
CA ASN A 350 -20.03 -3.90 -17.55
C ASN A 350 -20.33 -5.39 -17.29
N GLY A 351 -19.34 -6.20 -16.91
CA GLY A 351 -19.48 -7.63 -16.67
C GLY A 351 -19.53 -8.48 -17.96
N LYS A 352 -19.25 -7.87 -19.13
CA LYS A 352 -19.20 -8.59 -20.39
C LYS A 352 -17.88 -9.35 -20.51
N LEU A 353 -17.97 -10.65 -20.84
CA LEU A 353 -16.79 -11.47 -21.13
C LEU A 353 -16.09 -10.95 -22.40
N VAL A 354 -14.87 -10.43 -22.21
CA VAL A 354 -14.02 -9.90 -23.31
C VAL A 354 -13.04 -10.96 -23.77
N ILE A 355 -12.42 -11.67 -22.81
CA ILE A 355 -11.46 -12.74 -23.08
C ILE A 355 -12.01 -14.03 -22.48
N PRO A 356 -12.30 -15.04 -23.31
CA PRO A 356 -12.93 -16.27 -22.87
C PRO A 356 -12.06 -17.10 -21.90
N PHE A 357 -12.67 -18.08 -21.24
CA PHE A 357 -12.05 -18.96 -20.24
C PHE A 357 -11.10 -19.98 -20.87
N TYR A 358 -9.89 -19.54 -21.26
CA TYR A 358 -8.88 -20.39 -21.90
C TYR A 358 -7.71 -20.72 -21.00
N PHE A 359 -7.38 -19.83 -20.06
CA PHE A 359 -6.11 -19.87 -19.36
C PHE A 359 -6.16 -20.80 -18.15
N GLU A 360 -5.04 -21.47 -17.90
CA GLU A 360 -4.82 -22.32 -16.74
C GLU A 360 -4.44 -21.49 -15.52
N GLN A 361 -3.70 -20.42 -15.76
CA GLN A 361 -3.27 -19.41 -14.80
C GLN A 361 -3.20 -18.08 -15.54
N ALA A 362 -3.45 -16.99 -14.83
CA ALA A 362 -3.34 -15.64 -15.37
C ALA A 362 -3.22 -14.62 -14.22
N PHE A 363 -2.71 -13.45 -14.53
CA PHE A 363 -2.65 -12.32 -13.63
C PHE A 363 -3.51 -11.17 -14.15
N HIS A 364 -3.78 -10.19 -13.30
CA HIS A 364 -4.49 -8.98 -13.69
C HIS A 364 -3.71 -8.21 -14.78
N PHE A 365 -4.42 -7.35 -15.51
CA PHE A 365 -3.80 -6.45 -16.46
C PHE A 365 -2.97 -5.39 -15.74
N THR A 366 -1.79 -5.12 -16.26
CA THR A 366 -0.93 -4.03 -15.82
C THR A 366 -0.22 -3.45 -17.04
N GLN A 367 -0.25 -2.11 -17.18
CA GLN A 367 0.34 -1.42 -18.31
C GLN A 367 -0.17 -1.88 -19.69
N GLY A 368 -1.44 -2.31 -19.75
CA GLY A 368 -2.10 -2.74 -20.97
C GLY A 368 -1.91 -4.22 -21.35
N TYR A 369 -1.16 -5.00 -20.57
CA TYR A 369 -0.87 -6.41 -20.85
C TYR A 369 -1.10 -7.27 -19.61
N ALA A 370 -1.45 -8.54 -19.84
CA ALA A 370 -1.51 -9.57 -18.80
C ALA A 370 -0.66 -10.76 -19.17
N CYS A 371 0.09 -11.32 -18.23
CA CYS A 371 0.70 -12.61 -18.42
C CYS A 371 -0.30 -13.72 -18.08
N ALA A 372 -0.31 -14.75 -18.91
CA ALA A 372 -1.23 -15.88 -18.78
C ALA A 372 -0.54 -17.19 -19.19
N ARG A 373 -1.06 -18.30 -18.67
CA ARG A 373 -0.58 -19.64 -18.99
C ARG A 373 -1.60 -20.36 -19.86
N TYR A 374 -1.13 -20.80 -21.00
CA TYR A 374 -1.92 -21.55 -21.96
C TYR A 374 -1.15 -22.77 -22.43
N LYS A 375 -1.77 -23.97 -22.36
CA LYS A 375 -1.13 -25.25 -22.71
C LYS A 375 0.22 -25.48 -22.01
N GLY A 376 0.29 -25.11 -20.73
CA GLY A 376 1.48 -25.33 -19.90
C GLY A 376 2.57 -24.27 -20.00
N LEU A 377 2.49 -23.30 -20.92
CA LEU A 377 3.49 -22.26 -21.13
C LEU A 377 2.90 -20.87 -20.88
N TRP A 378 3.75 -19.97 -20.42
CA TRP A 378 3.42 -18.57 -20.16
C TRP A 378 3.71 -17.69 -21.37
N GLY A 379 2.88 -16.65 -21.55
CA GLY A 379 3.02 -15.60 -22.55
C GLY A 379 2.26 -14.36 -22.12
N TYR A 380 2.15 -13.39 -22.99
CA TYR A 380 1.44 -12.14 -22.70
C TYR A 380 0.37 -11.86 -23.74
N ILE A 381 -0.75 -11.31 -23.28
CA ILE A 381 -1.89 -10.91 -24.10
C ILE A 381 -2.20 -9.42 -23.91
N ASN A 382 -2.80 -8.81 -24.93
CA ASN A 382 -3.36 -7.46 -24.85
C ASN A 382 -4.80 -7.48 -24.33
N LYS A 383 -5.41 -6.31 -24.13
CA LYS A 383 -6.79 -6.16 -23.63
C LYS A 383 -7.88 -6.74 -24.54
N GLN A 384 -7.57 -7.02 -25.79
CA GLN A 384 -8.46 -7.70 -26.76
C GLN A 384 -8.35 -9.23 -26.70
N GLY A 385 -7.35 -9.73 -25.96
CA GLY A 385 -7.03 -11.16 -25.87
C GLY A 385 -6.10 -11.64 -26.97
N ASP A 386 -5.57 -10.75 -27.81
CA ASP A 386 -4.57 -11.09 -28.81
C ASP A 386 -3.24 -11.40 -28.14
N ILE A 387 -2.52 -12.35 -28.71
CA ILE A 387 -1.19 -12.73 -28.23
C ILE A 387 -0.23 -11.59 -28.53
N TYR A 388 0.31 -10.99 -27.48
CA TYR A 388 1.33 -9.94 -27.56
C TYR A 388 2.73 -10.54 -27.57
N ILE A 389 3.01 -11.41 -26.60
CA ILE A 389 4.24 -12.21 -26.56
C ILE A 389 3.83 -13.67 -26.50
N PRO A 390 4.33 -14.53 -27.41
CA PRO A 390 3.91 -15.91 -27.50
C PRO A 390 4.06 -16.72 -26.21
N PHE A 391 3.24 -17.78 -26.08
CA PHE A 391 3.26 -18.71 -24.95
C PHE A 391 4.43 -19.69 -25.07
N VAL A 392 5.59 -19.32 -24.54
CA VAL A 392 6.85 -20.07 -24.72
C VAL A 392 7.68 -20.13 -23.45
N PHE A 393 7.33 -19.38 -22.42
CA PHE A 393 8.08 -19.34 -21.17
C PHE A 393 7.64 -20.43 -20.22
N ASP A 394 8.59 -20.96 -19.46
CA ASP A 394 8.33 -21.84 -18.32
C ASP A 394 7.60 -21.09 -17.19
N TYR A 395 7.91 -19.78 -17.04
CA TYR A 395 7.27 -18.84 -16.11
C TYR A 395 7.34 -17.42 -16.67
N ALA A 396 6.33 -16.59 -16.31
CA ALA A 396 6.35 -15.15 -16.55
C ALA A 396 5.63 -14.41 -15.42
N SER A 397 6.20 -13.29 -14.95
CA SER A 397 5.57 -12.38 -14.01
C SER A 397 4.76 -11.28 -14.71
N PRO A 398 3.81 -10.61 -14.03
CA PRO A 398 3.24 -9.36 -14.51
C PRO A 398 4.34 -8.32 -14.78
N PHE A 399 4.04 -7.35 -15.66
CA PHE A 399 4.91 -6.21 -15.83
C PHE A 399 4.82 -5.29 -14.60
N GLU A 400 5.95 -5.08 -13.94
CA GLU A 400 6.11 -4.09 -12.88
C GLU A 400 7.16 -3.08 -13.30
N TRP A 401 6.80 -1.80 -13.28
CA TRP A 401 7.73 -0.72 -13.67
C TRP A 401 8.35 -0.91 -15.06
N GLY A 402 7.54 -1.40 -16.02
CA GLY A 402 7.98 -1.67 -17.38
C GLY A 402 8.87 -2.90 -17.55
N ARG A 403 9.01 -3.75 -16.54
CA ARG A 403 9.83 -4.97 -16.58
C ARG A 403 9.03 -6.17 -16.10
N ALA A 404 9.37 -7.31 -16.65
CA ALA A 404 8.85 -8.60 -16.20
C ALA A 404 9.99 -9.63 -16.09
N GLU A 405 9.92 -10.47 -15.08
CA GLU A 405 10.77 -11.64 -14.98
C GLU A 405 10.17 -12.79 -15.79
N VAL A 406 10.99 -13.45 -16.57
CA VAL A 406 10.61 -14.64 -17.32
C VAL A 406 11.63 -15.74 -17.16
N VAL A 407 11.15 -16.98 -17.20
CA VAL A 407 12.01 -18.16 -17.23
C VAL A 407 11.85 -18.85 -18.57
N TYR A 408 12.93 -19.08 -19.29
CA TYR A 408 12.95 -19.78 -20.58
C TYR A 408 14.04 -20.85 -20.57
N ASN A 409 13.65 -22.11 -20.78
CA ASN A 409 14.55 -23.26 -20.69
C ASN A 409 15.38 -23.26 -19.38
N GLY A 410 14.73 -22.95 -18.26
CA GLY A 410 15.36 -22.89 -16.93
C GLY A 410 16.23 -21.65 -16.67
N ASN A 411 16.40 -20.73 -17.62
CA ASN A 411 17.17 -19.51 -17.45
C ASN A 411 16.27 -18.34 -17.09
N VAL A 412 16.58 -17.65 -15.97
CA VAL A 412 15.87 -16.47 -15.51
C VAL A 412 16.40 -15.23 -16.22
N SER A 413 15.50 -14.44 -16.78
CA SER A 413 15.81 -13.18 -17.48
C SER A 413 14.77 -12.12 -17.16
N ASN A 414 15.14 -10.85 -17.36
CA ASN A 414 14.20 -9.75 -17.30
C ASN A 414 13.99 -9.17 -18.69
N MET A 415 12.73 -8.88 -19.04
CA MET A 415 12.38 -8.23 -20.29
C MET A 415 11.63 -6.94 -20.05
N ASP A 416 11.70 -6.02 -21.02
CA ASP A 416 10.84 -4.81 -21.06
C ASP A 416 9.46 -5.13 -21.66
N ILE A 417 8.56 -4.15 -21.59
CA ILE A 417 7.20 -4.27 -22.12
C ILE A 417 7.17 -4.52 -23.64
N ARG A 418 8.25 -4.22 -24.39
CA ARG A 418 8.38 -4.50 -25.83
C ARG A 418 8.86 -5.94 -26.11
N GLY A 419 9.08 -6.73 -25.04
CA GLY A 419 9.59 -8.07 -25.15
C GLY A 419 11.10 -8.17 -25.38
N LYS A 420 11.87 -7.06 -25.19
CA LYS A 420 13.33 -7.09 -25.27
C LYS A 420 13.96 -7.45 -23.94
N CYS A 421 15.04 -8.19 -23.98
CA CYS A 421 15.81 -8.52 -22.78
C CYS A 421 16.48 -7.28 -22.19
N VAL A 422 16.41 -7.10 -20.87
CA VAL A 422 16.96 -5.97 -20.11
C VAL A 422 18.08 -6.42 -19.18
N LYS A 423 18.06 -7.68 -18.70
CA LYS A 423 19.03 -8.23 -17.77
C LYS A 423 19.10 -9.75 -17.89
N ASN A 424 20.31 -10.30 -17.72
CA ASN A 424 20.59 -11.74 -17.79
C ASN A 424 20.23 -12.35 -19.16
N CYS A 425 20.62 -11.68 -20.23
CA CYS A 425 20.21 -12.00 -21.60
C CYS A 425 20.95 -13.22 -22.21
N ASN A 426 21.82 -13.90 -21.48
CA ASN A 426 22.61 -15.02 -21.97
C ASN A 426 21.70 -16.23 -22.26
N GLY A 427 21.61 -16.63 -23.53
CA GLY A 427 20.84 -17.78 -24.00
C GLY A 427 19.50 -17.46 -24.67
N ILE A 428 19.05 -16.22 -24.72
CA ILE A 428 17.80 -15.82 -25.35
C ILE A 428 18.06 -15.04 -26.66
N ILE A 429 18.73 -15.67 -27.61
CA ILE A 429 18.99 -15.08 -28.93
C ILE A 429 17.71 -14.94 -29.79
N ALA A 430 16.60 -15.58 -29.41
CA ALA A 430 15.37 -15.67 -30.20
C ALA A 430 14.37 -14.49 -30.01
N TRP A 431 14.65 -13.51 -29.18
CA TRP A 431 13.70 -12.43 -28.87
C TRP A 431 13.40 -11.47 -30.04
N ARG A 432 14.24 -11.46 -31.09
CA ARG A 432 14.06 -10.57 -32.24
C ARG A 432 13.01 -11.03 -33.25
N ASP A 433 12.57 -12.29 -33.21
CA ASP A 433 11.66 -12.87 -34.22
C ASP A 433 10.19 -12.97 -33.79
N TRP A 434 9.84 -12.53 -32.60
CA TRP A 434 8.53 -12.77 -32.00
C TRP A 434 7.48 -11.70 -32.29
N THR A 435 7.88 -10.59 -32.84
CA THR A 435 7.00 -9.47 -33.23
C THR A 435 6.71 -9.42 -34.75
N LYS A 436 7.00 -10.51 -35.51
CA LYS A 436 6.67 -10.61 -36.92
C LYS A 436 5.49 -11.56 -37.16
#